data_b8e8bc976cab4aa9f116cb6245395138
#
_entry.id   b8e8bc976cab4aa9f116cb6245395138
#
_cell.length_a   1.000
_cell.length_b   1.000
_cell.length_c   1.000
_cell.angle_alpha   90.00
_cell.angle_beta   90.00
_cell.angle_gamma   90.00
#
_symmetry.space_group_name_H-M   'P 1'
#
loop_
_entity.id
_entity.type
_entity.pdbx_description
1 polymer ?
#
loop_
_entity_poly.entity_id
_entity_poly.type
_entity_poly.pdbx_seq_one_letter_code
_entity_poly.pdbx_strand_id
1 'polypeptide(L)'
;MLDDYKDGQVIFYNVLSMAIRNNKISHAYLFENKGNDKYVEMILSFVKAILCPHNYFNNKKCGECKQCLRIEAGNYPEIKIIEPDGMWIKKEQLMELQEEFNKTAIEGSKRIYTILECEKLNKQAANSILKFLEEPNDDIIALLVTNNKDLVLDTIKSRCQDILILANNELKFDSLMINDVLSFVRVLENKKRDTIIYTKPLWLTKFKDRNSFIKAIDIMIYFYNDVLLFNLGRDLKYFNDYYDDVANINGSVDEIIKKIEILIENEYLIRYNLNLNLLINKIIIEFGG
;
A
#
# COMPACT_ATOMS: atom_id res chain seq x y z
N MET A 1 -0.56 -13.92 10.93
CA MET A 1 0.88 -13.49 10.96
C MET A 1 1.20 -12.78 9.65
N LEU A 2 2.32 -12.01 9.55
CA LEU A 2 2.67 -11.31 8.29
C LEU A 2 2.78 -12.28 7.10
N ASP A 3 3.30 -13.49 7.30
CA ASP A 3 3.41 -14.53 6.27
C ASP A 3 2.07 -15.03 5.71
N ASP A 4 0.97 -14.85 6.43
CA ASP A 4 -0.36 -15.27 5.98
C ASP A 4 -0.85 -14.42 4.79
N TYR A 5 -0.23 -13.25 4.59
CA TYR A 5 -0.55 -12.31 3.52
C TYR A 5 0.40 -12.40 2.31
N LYS A 6 1.36 -13.32 2.36
CA LYS A 6 2.39 -13.51 1.34
C LYS A 6 1.81 -13.72 -0.06
N ASP A 7 0.73 -14.49 -0.18
CA ASP A 7 0.14 -14.88 -1.46
C ASP A 7 -0.94 -13.91 -1.94
N GLY A 8 -1.70 -13.34 -1.01
CA GLY A 8 -2.81 -12.44 -1.35
C GLY A 8 -2.45 -10.96 -1.40
N GLN A 9 -1.33 -10.56 -0.78
CA GLN A 9 -0.91 -9.16 -0.61
C GLN A 9 0.60 -9.05 -0.82
N VAL A 10 1.05 -9.42 -2.01
CA VAL A 10 2.47 -9.62 -2.29
C VAL A 10 3.29 -8.37 -2.06
N ILE A 11 2.79 -7.19 -2.47
CA ILE A 11 3.47 -5.91 -2.26
C ILE A 11 3.58 -5.60 -0.77
N PHE A 12 2.45 -5.64 -0.05
CA PHE A 12 2.40 -5.45 1.40
C PHE A 12 3.41 -6.36 2.11
N TYR A 13 3.38 -7.66 1.80
CA TYR A 13 4.28 -8.63 2.40
C TYR A 13 5.75 -8.37 2.07
N ASN A 14 6.11 -8.20 0.79
CA ASN A 14 7.50 -8.07 0.38
C ASN A 14 8.13 -6.81 0.94
N VAL A 15 7.48 -5.65 0.80
CA VAL A 15 8.02 -4.38 1.28
C VAL A 15 8.24 -4.43 2.80
N LEU A 16 7.24 -4.86 3.56
CA LEU A 16 7.32 -4.88 5.02
C LEU A 16 8.26 -5.98 5.53
N SER A 17 8.28 -7.16 4.90
CA SER A 17 9.20 -8.22 5.28
C SER A 17 10.67 -7.85 5.00
N MET A 18 10.94 -7.17 3.88
CA MET A 18 12.28 -6.66 3.57
C MET A 18 12.71 -5.57 4.56
N ALA A 19 11.81 -4.65 4.92
CA ALA A 19 12.08 -3.62 5.92
C ALA A 19 12.51 -4.22 7.26
N ILE A 20 11.80 -5.28 7.72
CA ILE A 20 12.14 -5.97 8.98
C ILE A 20 13.47 -6.74 8.85
N ARG A 21 13.64 -7.53 7.77
CA ARG A 21 14.87 -8.34 7.55
C ARG A 21 16.13 -7.50 7.49
N ASN A 22 16.02 -6.34 6.84
CA ASN A 22 17.14 -5.41 6.65
C ASN A 22 17.32 -4.45 7.82
N ASN A 23 16.46 -4.54 8.86
CA ASN A 23 16.40 -3.59 9.97
C ASN A 23 16.31 -2.12 9.51
N LYS A 24 15.53 -1.90 8.42
CA LYS A 24 15.29 -0.59 7.79
C LYS A 24 13.80 -0.26 7.82
N ILE A 25 13.24 -0.26 9.03
CA ILE A 25 11.83 0.09 9.23
C ILE A 25 11.71 1.62 9.13
N SER A 26 10.80 2.10 8.27
CA SER A 26 10.50 3.53 8.16
C SER A 26 9.85 4.03 9.44
N HIS A 27 10.09 5.29 9.79
CA HIS A 27 9.42 5.96 10.92
C HIS A 27 7.92 6.17 10.69
N ALA A 28 7.47 6.20 9.43
CA ALA A 28 6.05 6.36 9.06
C ALA A 28 5.66 5.58 7.81
N TYR A 29 4.49 4.96 7.86
CA TYR A 29 3.86 4.28 6.74
C TYR A 29 2.45 4.84 6.51
N LEU A 30 2.06 4.97 5.25
CA LEU A 30 0.70 5.26 4.84
C LEU A 30 0.13 4.06 4.08
N PHE A 31 -0.82 3.38 4.69
CA PHE A 31 -1.51 2.24 4.08
C PHE A 31 -2.77 2.73 3.36
N GLU A 32 -2.81 2.56 2.04
CA GLU A 32 -4.03 2.79 1.27
C GLU A 32 -4.82 1.48 1.16
N ASN A 33 -5.98 1.43 1.80
CA ASN A 33 -6.88 0.28 1.77
C ASN A 33 -7.88 0.38 0.61
N LYS A 34 -7.77 -0.49 -0.37
CA LYS A 34 -8.68 -0.57 -1.53
C LYS A 34 -9.94 -1.41 -1.28
N GLY A 35 -10.38 -1.51 -0.02
CA GLY A 35 -11.58 -2.26 0.36
C GLY A 35 -11.32 -3.67 0.90
N ASN A 36 -10.19 -3.86 1.54
CA ASN A 36 -9.90 -5.06 2.30
C ASN A 36 -10.52 -4.94 3.69
N ASP A 37 -11.42 -5.84 4.06
CA ASP A 37 -12.10 -5.85 5.36
C ASP A 37 -11.19 -6.32 6.52
N LYS A 38 -10.09 -7.02 6.20
CA LYS A 38 -9.09 -7.50 7.16
C LYS A 38 -7.87 -6.61 7.32
N TYR A 39 -7.92 -5.37 6.84
CA TYR A 39 -6.76 -4.47 6.85
C TYR A 39 -6.21 -4.22 8.26
N VAL A 40 -7.06 -4.16 9.28
CA VAL A 40 -6.61 -3.99 10.67
C VAL A 40 -5.80 -5.19 11.14
N GLU A 41 -6.26 -6.41 10.85
CA GLU A 41 -5.51 -7.64 11.17
C GLU A 41 -4.15 -7.69 10.44
N MET A 42 -4.11 -7.21 9.19
CA MET A 42 -2.88 -7.10 8.41
C MET A 42 -1.88 -6.14 9.07
N ILE A 43 -2.33 -4.96 9.47
CA ILE A 43 -1.49 -3.98 10.16
C ILE A 43 -1.00 -4.53 11.49
N LEU A 44 -1.87 -5.16 12.28
CA LEU A 44 -1.46 -5.82 13.54
C LEU A 44 -0.45 -6.94 13.31
N SER A 45 -0.51 -7.63 12.17
CA SER A 45 0.50 -8.64 11.82
C SER A 45 1.90 -8.03 11.63
N PHE A 46 1.96 -6.85 11.03
CA PHE A 46 3.20 -6.07 10.89
C PHE A 46 3.70 -5.55 12.24
N VAL A 47 2.80 -5.01 13.07
CA VAL A 47 3.12 -4.58 14.44
C VAL A 47 3.72 -5.74 15.26
N LYS A 48 3.11 -6.93 15.20
CA LYS A 48 3.65 -8.15 15.84
C LYS A 48 5.05 -8.49 15.29
N ALA A 49 5.26 -8.37 13.99
CA ALA A 49 6.55 -8.67 13.38
C ALA A 49 7.67 -7.70 13.83
N ILE A 50 7.32 -6.44 14.11
CA ILE A 50 8.27 -5.44 14.65
C ILE A 50 8.58 -5.68 16.13
N LEU A 51 7.55 -5.91 16.93
CA LEU A 51 7.66 -5.93 18.40
C LEU A 51 7.98 -7.31 18.98
N CYS A 52 7.87 -8.38 18.21
CA CYS A 52 8.11 -9.72 18.69
C CYS A 52 9.59 -9.95 19.04
N PRO A 53 9.92 -10.33 20.30
CA PRO A 53 11.32 -10.54 20.71
C PRO A 53 11.96 -11.78 20.09
N HIS A 54 11.17 -12.67 19.48
CA HIS A 54 11.64 -13.93 18.89
C HIS A 54 12.06 -13.76 17.43
N ASN A 55 12.51 -12.62 17.02
CA ASN A 55 12.95 -12.28 15.67
C ASN A 55 12.18 -13.04 14.59
N TYR A 56 11.14 -12.42 14.09
CA TYR A 56 10.10 -12.96 13.21
C TYR A 56 10.65 -13.85 12.06
N PHE A 57 11.84 -13.54 11.55
CA PHE A 57 12.45 -14.23 10.41
C PHE A 57 13.56 -15.25 10.76
N ASN A 58 13.98 -15.35 12.03
CA ASN A 58 14.98 -16.32 12.46
C ASN A 58 14.35 -17.65 12.88
N ASN A 59 13.64 -18.30 11.95
CA ASN A 59 13.17 -19.70 12.03
C ASN A 59 11.98 -20.05 12.91
N LYS A 60 11.28 -19.13 13.56
CA LYS A 60 10.03 -19.51 14.23
C LYS A 60 8.98 -18.43 14.01
N LYS A 61 7.94 -18.79 13.25
CA LYS A 61 6.68 -18.06 13.28
C LYS A 61 6.28 -17.88 14.73
N CYS A 62 6.47 -16.71 15.30
CA CYS A 62 5.94 -16.41 16.60
C CYS A 62 4.51 -15.90 16.40
N GLY A 63 3.62 -16.05 17.21
CA GLY A 63 2.22 -15.64 17.24
C GLY A 63 1.66 -16.01 18.59
N GLU A 64 2.44 -16.82 19.32
CA GLU A 64 2.02 -17.48 20.55
C GLU A 64 2.79 -16.97 21.78
N CYS A 65 3.81 -16.11 21.60
CA CYS A 65 4.52 -15.58 22.77
C CYS A 65 3.64 -14.57 23.52
N LYS A 66 3.95 -14.35 24.79
CA LYS A 66 3.22 -13.44 25.67
C LYS A 66 3.01 -12.04 25.04
N GLN A 67 4.01 -11.52 24.32
CA GLN A 67 3.91 -10.23 23.65
C GLN A 67 2.91 -10.28 22.49
N CYS A 68 3.03 -11.26 21.58
CA CYS A 68 2.11 -11.41 20.46
C CYS A 68 0.66 -11.58 20.91
N LEU A 69 0.41 -12.36 21.97
CA LEU A 69 -0.92 -12.54 22.53
C LEU A 69 -1.48 -11.23 23.14
N ARG A 70 -0.63 -10.44 23.81
CA ARG A 70 -1.05 -9.14 24.38
C ARG A 70 -1.34 -8.12 23.28
N ILE A 71 -0.55 -8.10 22.20
CA ILE A 71 -0.82 -7.26 21.04
C ILE A 71 -2.17 -7.61 20.41
N GLU A 72 -2.44 -8.90 20.23
CA GLU A 72 -3.70 -9.37 19.68
C GLU A 72 -4.91 -9.04 20.56
N ALA A 73 -4.73 -9.12 21.88
CA ALA A 73 -5.74 -8.76 22.86
C ALA A 73 -5.90 -7.23 23.06
N GLY A 74 -5.12 -6.37 22.37
CA GLY A 74 -5.13 -4.92 22.53
C GLY A 74 -4.57 -4.42 23.87
N ASN A 75 -3.80 -5.26 24.60
CA ASN A 75 -3.31 -4.99 25.95
C ASN A 75 -1.81 -4.70 26.01
N TYR A 76 -1.19 -4.31 24.89
CA TYR A 76 0.22 -3.97 24.87
C TYR A 76 0.42 -2.45 24.98
N PRO A 77 1.09 -1.93 26.04
CA PRO A 77 1.08 -0.51 26.37
C PRO A 77 1.78 0.39 25.34
N GLU A 78 2.71 -0.18 24.57
CA GLU A 78 3.47 0.57 23.57
C GLU A 78 2.76 0.67 22.21
N ILE A 79 1.49 0.23 22.15
CA ILE A 79 0.66 0.34 20.95
C ILE A 79 -0.54 1.23 21.26
N LYS A 80 -0.78 2.21 20.40
CA LYS A 80 -1.99 3.04 20.44
C LYS A 80 -2.68 3.02 19.09
N ILE A 81 -3.99 2.81 19.12
CA ILE A 81 -4.85 2.89 17.94
C ILE A 81 -5.78 4.09 18.14
N ILE A 82 -5.81 4.97 17.17
CA ILE A 82 -6.68 6.14 17.10
C ILE A 82 -7.70 5.91 16.00
N GLU A 83 -8.95 6.05 16.35
CA GLU A 83 -10.09 5.95 15.44
C GLU A 83 -10.88 7.26 15.46
N PRO A 84 -11.67 7.54 14.39
CA PRO A 84 -12.54 8.71 14.39
C PRO A 84 -13.54 8.68 15.56
N ASP A 85 -13.68 9.81 16.25
CA ASP A 85 -14.78 10.05 17.19
C ASP A 85 -15.92 10.75 16.42
N GLY A 86 -16.87 9.98 15.96
CA GLY A 86 -17.90 10.43 15.04
C GLY A 86 -17.36 10.62 13.61
N MET A 87 -17.50 11.83 13.07
CA MET A 87 -17.10 12.10 11.68
C MET A 87 -15.61 12.42 11.52
N TRP A 88 -14.90 12.77 12.60
CA TRP A 88 -13.55 13.32 12.54
C TRP A 88 -12.64 12.76 13.61
N ILE A 89 -11.34 12.71 13.30
CA ILE A 89 -10.29 12.58 14.30
C ILE A 89 -9.95 13.99 14.81
N LYS A 90 -10.11 14.19 16.11
CA LYS A 90 -9.96 15.48 16.75
C LYS A 90 -8.53 15.71 17.23
N LYS A 91 -8.14 16.98 17.38
CA LYS A 91 -6.81 17.37 17.89
C LYS A 91 -6.53 16.82 19.29
N GLU A 92 -7.55 16.76 20.14
CA GLU A 92 -7.45 16.28 21.52
C GLU A 92 -6.96 14.83 21.59
N GLN A 93 -7.43 13.95 20.71
CA GLN A 93 -6.98 12.56 20.62
C GLN A 93 -5.47 12.46 20.29
N LEU A 94 -4.99 13.36 19.42
CA LEU A 94 -3.56 13.41 19.09
C LEU A 94 -2.71 14.04 20.18
N MET A 95 -3.26 15.00 20.94
CA MET A 95 -2.56 15.57 22.09
C MET A 95 -2.38 14.52 23.20
N GLU A 96 -3.41 13.74 23.51
CA GLU A 96 -3.32 12.63 24.46
C GLU A 96 -2.25 11.60 24.02
N LEU A 97 -2.24 11.26 22.72
CA LEU A 97 -1.19 10.41 22.15
C LEU A 97 0.20 11.01 22.39
N GLN A 98 0.37 12.31 22.10
CA GLN A 98 1.65 13.01 22.26
C GLN A 98 2.12 13.00 23.71
N GLU A 99 1.23 13.32 24.65
CA GLU A 99 1.54 13.31 26.09
C GLU A 99 1.95 11.91 26.57
N GLU A 100 1.30 10.88 26.06
CA GLU A 100 1.62 9.49 26.41
C GLU A 100 2.97 9.06 25.82
N PHE A 101 3.24 9.43 24.57
CA PHE A 101 4.48 9.07 23.87
C PHE A 101 5.69 9.94 24.29
N ASN A 102 5.48 11.04 24.98
CA ASN A 102 6.55 11.80 25.62
C ASN A 102 7.04 11.18 26.93
N LYS A 103 6.28 10.24 27.52
CA LYS A 103 6.70 9.50 28.71
C LYS A 103 7.69 8.41 28.31
N THR A 104 8.50 7.95 29.24
CA THR A 104 9.38 6.80 29.02
C THR A 104 8.59 5.54 28.68
N ALA A 105 9.06 4.75 27.75
CA ALA A 105 8.45 3.47 27.41
C ALA A 105 8.38 2.56 28.65
N ILE A 106 7.28 1.87 28.82
CA ILE A 106 7.06 0.95 29.95
C ILE A 106 7.68 -0.41 29.64
N GLU A 107 7.48 -0.88 28.43
CA GLU A 107 7.96 -2.19 27.97
C GLU A 107 8.52 -2.07 26.55
N GLY A 108 9.72 -2.60 26.31
CA GLY A 108 10.33 -2.64 24.98
C GLY A 108 11.01 -1.34 24.54
N SER A 109 11.58 -1.39 23.32
CA SER A 109 12.37 -0.30 22.76
C SER A 109 11.64 0.46 21.65
N LYS A 110 10.52 -0.03 21.18
CA LYS A 110 9.75 0.61 20.10
C LYS A 110 8.29 0.79 20.49
N ARG A 111 7.73 1.90 20.03
CA ARG A 111 6.35 2.33 20.28
C ARG A 111 5.67 2.57 18.95
N ILE A 112 4.44 2.11 18.82
CA ILE A 112 3.72 2.17 17.55
C ILE A 112 2.37 2.83 17.79
N TYR A 113 2.06 3.84 17.00
CA TYR A 113 0.70 4.34 16.92
C TYR A 113 0.11 4.10 15.54
N THR A 114 -1.15 3.75 15.52
CA THR A 114 -1.92 3.53 14.29
C THR A 114 -3.08 4.52 14.25
N ILE A 115 -3.22 5.26 13.16
CA ILE A 115 -4.35 6.15 12.92
C ILE A 115 -5.19 5.52 11.81
N LEU A 116 -6.36 5.02 12.17
CA LEU A 116 -7.32 4.46 11.21
C LEU A 116 -8.14 5.59 10.57
N GLU A 117 -8.47 5.45 9.29
CA GLU A 117 -9.21 6.45 8.51
C GLU A 117 -8.59 7.87 8.63
N CYS A 118 -7.28 7.96 8.43
CA CYS A 118 -6.53 9.21 8.62
C CYS A 118 -6.97 10.34 7.68
N GLU A 119 -7.73 10.06 6.61
CA GLU A 119 -8.43 11.05 5.81
C GLU A 119 -9.48 11.84 6.61
N LYS A 120 -9.91 11.34 7.77
CA LYS A 120 -10.83 12.02 8.69
C LYS A 120 -10.13 12.91 9.73
N LEU A 121 -8.82 13.10 9.61
CA LEU A 121 -8.12 14.10 10.41
C LEU A 121 -8.65 15.49 10.09
N ASN A 122 -9.18 16.22 11.08
CA ASN A 122 -9.50 17.62 10.88
C ASN A 122 -8.20 18.44 10.70
N LYS A 123 -8.30 19.67 10.16
CA LYS A 123 -7.12 20.48 9.84
C LYS A 123 -6.18 20.71 11.05
N GLN A 124 -6.74 20.81 12.24
CA GLN A 124 -5.95 21.03 13.47
C GLN A 124 -5.23 19.74 13.90
N ALA A 125 -5.92 18.60 13.84
CA ALA A 125 -5.34 17.29 14.09
C ALA A 125 -4.23 16.97 13.08
N ALA A 126 -4.49 17.19 11.80
CA ALA A 126 -3.50 16.98 10.75
C ALA A 126 -2.21 17.79 10.98
N ASN A 127 -2.34 19.07 11.36
CA ASN A 127 -1.16 19.89 11.71
C ASN A 127 -0.44 19.41 12.98
N SER A 128 -1.17 18.84 13.94
CA SER A 128 -0.56 18.25 15.14
C SER A 128 0.30 17.05 14.81
N ILE A 129 -0.18 16.14 13.93
CA ILE A 129 0.56 14.93 13.60
C ILE A 129 1.81 15.23 12.75
N LEU A 130 1.81 16.32 11.96
CA LEU A 130 2.97 16.69 11.15
C LEU A 130 4.23 16.86 11.98
N LYS A 131 4.15 17.40 13.20
CA LYS A 131 5.31 17.53 14.10
C LYS A 131 5.92 16.17 14.46
N PHE A 132 5.08 15.14 14.63
CA PHE A 132 5.54 13.78 14.90
C PHE A 132 6.19 13.11 13.69
N LEU A 133 5.73 13.50 12.49
CA LEU A 133 6.27 12.96 11.23
C LEU A 133 7.53 13.70 10.77
N GLU A 134 7.71 14.96 11.19
CA GLU A 134 8.88 15.80 10.83
C GLU A 134 10.09 15.56 11.73
N GLU A 135 9.85 15.35 13.02
CA GLU A 135 10.88 15.08 14.00
C GLU A 135 10.69 13.68 14.60
N PRO A 136 10.92 12.63 13.80
CA PRO A 136 10.67 11.27 14.26
C PRO A 136 11.64 10.92 15.40
N ASN A 137 11.09 10.35 16.47
CA ASN A 137 11.91 9.66 17.45
C ASN A 137 12.21 8.26 16.92
N ASP A 138 13.45 7.81 16.95
CA ASP A 138 13.91 6.53 16.42
C ASP A 138 13.15 5.31 16.99
N ASP A 139 12.53 5.50 18.15
CA ASP A 139 11.76 4.46 18.83
C ASP A 139 10.26 4.50 18.50
N ILE A 140 9.79 5.48 17.75
CA ILE A 140 8.36 5.66 17.42
C ILE A 140 8.11 5.36 15.94
N ILE A 141 7.09 4.54 15.67
CA ILE A 141 6.66 4.21 14.31
C ILE A 141 5.18 4.63 14.15
N ALA A 142 4.92 5.40 13.10
CA ALA A 142 3.60 5.84 12.71
C ALA A 142 3.00 4.92 11.64
N LEU A 143 1.79 4.41 11.87
CA LEU A 143 1.04 3.64 10.89
C LEU A 143 -0.26 4.39 10.57
N LEU A 144 -0.33 5.07 9.45
CA LEU A 144 -1.52 5.77 9.00
C LEU A 144 -2.28 4.91 8.01
N VAL A 145 -3.59 4.81 8.16
CA VAL A 145 -4.45 4.01 7.27
C VAL A 145 -5.52 4.90 6.69
N THR A 146 -5.72 4.81 5.39
CA THR A 146 -6.75 5.56 4.67
C THR A 146 -7.48 4.66 3.68
N ASN A 147 -8.78 4.90 3.51
CA ASN A 147 -9.56 4.31 2.43
C ASN A 147 -9.57 5.22 1.18
N ASN A 148 -9.12 6.46 1.34
CA ASN A 148 -9.03 7.42 0.24
C ASN A 148 -7.81 8.34 0.43
N LYS A 149 -6.72 7.98 -0.23
CA LYS A 149 -5.45 8.71 -0.16
C LYS A 149 -5.56 10.17 -0.64
N ASP A 150 -6.57 10.50 -1.46
CA ASP A 150 -6.77 11.86 -1.96
C ASP A 150 -7.15 12.86 -0.88
N LEU A 151 -7.89 12.37 0.10
CA LEU A 151 -8.34 13.20 1.21
C LEU A 151 -7.26 13.40 2.25
N VAL A 152 -6.14 12.68 2.16
CA VAL A 152 -4.98 12.85 3.04
C VAL A 152 -4.12 14.02 2.56
N LEU A 153 -3.68 14.88 3.47
CA LEU A 153 -2.83 16.04 3.13
C LEU A 153 -1.50 15.61 2.49
N ASP A 154 -1.07 16.33 1.46
CA ASP A 154 0.20 16.08 0.77
C ASP A 154 1.41 16.14 1.69
N THR A 155 1.35 17.03 2.69
CA THR A 155 2.37 17.15 3.72
C THR A 155 2.52 15.90 4.58
N ILE A 156 1.46 15.13 4.80
CA ILE A 156 1.50 13.82 5.46
C ILE A 156 2.04 12.77 4.50
N LYS A 157 1.50 12.72 3.29
CA LYS A 157 1.91 11.73 2.27
C LYS A 157 3.40 11.76 1.96
N SER A 158 3.97 12.96 1.84
CA SER A 158 5.39 13.15 1.53
C SER A 158 6.36 12.66 2.63
N ARG A 159 5.86 12.36 3.83
CA ARG A 159 6.65 11.91 4.98
C ARG A 159 6.44 10.42 5.32
N CYS A 160 5.54 9.77 4.61
CA CYS A 160 5.22 8.37 4.84
C CYS A 160 5.67 7.50 3.67
N GLN A 161 6.10 6.28 3.96
CA GLN A 161 6.27 5.25 2.95
C GLN A 161 4.90 4.68 2.58
N ASP A 162 4.56 4.76 1.30
CA ASP A 162 3.28 4.26 0.80
C ASP A 162 3.23 2.75 0.69
N ILE A 163 2.14 2.15 1.17
CA ILE A 163 1.86 0.72 1.08
C ILE A 163 0.42 0.52 0.61
N LEU A 164 0.25 -0.22 -0.47
CA LEU A 164 -1.07 -0.58 -0.97
C LEU A 164 -1.58 -1.87 -0.31
N ILE A 165 -2.82 -1.84 0.16
CA ILE A 165 -3.58 -3.01 0.62
C ILE A 165 -4.68 -3.29 -0.42
N LEU A 166 -4.55 -4.40 -1.14
CA LEU A 166 -5.50 -4.81 -2.16
C LEU A 166 -6.80 -5.36 -1.54
N ALA A 167 -7.92 -5.18 -2.23
CA ALA A 167 -9.22 -5.71 -1.81
C ALA A 167 -9.20 -7.24 -1.62
N ASN A 168 -10.07 -7.74 -0.73
CA ASN A 168 -10.24 -9.20 -0.54
C ASN A 168 -11.11 -9.85 -1.60
N ASN A 169 -12.04 -9.07 -2.16
CA ASN A 169 -13.08 -9.59 -3.04
C ASN A 169 -12.59 -9.71 -4.49
N GLU A 170 -13.21 -10.63 -5.23
CA GLU A 170 -13.12 -10.66 -6.68
C GLU A 170 -13.39 -9.27 -7.23
N LEU A 171 -12.41 -8.71 -7.91
CA LEU A 171 -12.58 -7.43 -8.57
C LEU A 171 -13.57 -7.62 -9.72
N LYS A 172 -14.74 -7.06 -9.57
CA LYS A 172 -15.74 -7.03 -10.65
C LYS A 172 -15.44 -5.86 -11.58
N PHE A 173 -14.39 -5.97 -12.37
CA PHE A 173 -14.24 -5.11 -13.52
C PHE A 173 -15.10 -5.63 -14.68
N ASP A 174 -15.63 -4.71 -15.48
CA ASP A 174 -16.26 -5.06 -16.73
C ASP A 174 -15.24 -5.76 -17.65
N SER A 175 -15.62 -6.91 -18.19
CA SER A 175 -14.77 -7.72 -19.08
C SER A 175 -14.31 -6.94 -20.32
N LEU A 176 -15.11 -6.03 -20.84
CA LEU A 176 -14.72 -5.13 -21.93
C LEU A 176 -13.57 -4.22 -21.50
N MET A 177 -13.66 -3.66 -20.31
CA MET A 177 -12.63 -2.80 -19.77
C MET A 177 -11.32 -3.56 -19.53
N ILE A 178 -11.40 -4.78 -19.00
CA ILE A 178 -10.22 -5.65 -18.84
C ILE A 178 -9.57 -5.90 -20.20
N ASN A 179 -10.34 -6.30 -21.23
CA ASN A 179 -9.80 -6.56 -22.56
C ASN A 179 -9.14 -5.32 -23.20
N ASP A 180 -9.70 -4.14 -22.97
CA ASP A 180 -9.15 -2.88 -23.43
C ASP A 180 -7.79 -2.59 -22.76
N VAL A 181 -7.68 -2.78 -21.45
CA VAL A 181 -6.44 -2.61 -20.70
C VAL A 181 -5.41 -3.65 -21.13
N LEU A 182 -5.77 -4.93 -21.23
CA LEU A 182 -4.84 -5.98 -21.64
C LEU A 182 -4.34 -5.77 -23.07
N SER A 183 -5.18 -5.25 -23.96
CA SER A 183 -4.75 -4.87 -25.32
C SER A 183 -3.64 -3.82 -25.28
N PHE A 184 -3.74 -2.85 -24.39
CA PHE A 184 -2.68 -1.86 -24.18
C PHE A 184 -1.44 -2.47 -23.53
N VAL A 185 -1.60 -3.30 -22.51
CA VAL A 185 -0.49 -3.99 -21.82
C VAL A 185 0.30 -4.86 -22.78
N ARG A 186 -0.35 -5.63 -23.65
CA ARG A 186 0.34 -6.44 -24.69
C ARG A 186 1.23 -5.58 -25.59
N VAL A 187 0.77 -4.39 -26.00
CA VAL A 187 1.58 -3.47 -26.80
C VAL A 187 2.70 -2.87 -25.95
N LEU A 188 2.43 -2.51 -24.72
CA LEU A 188 3.42 -1.93 -23.80
C LEU A 188 4.59 -2.89 -23.54
N GLU A 189 4.31 -4.15 -23.27
CA GLU A 189 5.35 -5.15 -23.01
C GLU A 189 6.19 -5.47 -24.26
N ASN A 190 5.54 -5.51 -25.45
CA ASN A 190 6.23 -5.82 -26.70
C ASN A 190 7.00 -4.64 -27.31
N LYS A 191 6.45 -3.42 -27.22
CA LYS A 191 7.00 -2.23 -27.89
C LYS A 191 7.69 -1.25 -26.96
N LYS A 192 7.53 -1.44 -25.65
CA LYS A 192 8.14 -0.58 -24.63
C LYS A 192 7.87 0.90 -24.94
N ARG A 193 8.89 1.74 -25.05
CA ARG A 193 8.75 3.19 -25.33
C ARG A 193 8.02 3.53 -26.63
N ASP A 194 8.08 2.68 -27.64
CA ASP A 194 7.37 2.91 -28.91
C ASP A 194 5.84 2.78 -28.76
N THR A 195 5.35 2.29 -27.61
CA THR A 195 3.93 2.26 -27.24
C THR A 195 3.30 3.66 -27.27
N ILE A 196 4.09 4.72 -27.11
CA ILE A 196 3.61 6.12 -27.18
C ILE A 196 2.80 6.37 -28.47
N ILE A 197 3.18 5.78 -29.60
CA ILE A 197 2.47 5.91 -30.89
C ILE A 197 1.05 5.35 -30.81
N TYR A 198 0.83 4.32 -29.98
CA TYR A 198 -0.44 3.62 -29.82
C TYR A 198 -1.30 4.14 -28.66
N THR A 199 -0.82 5.13 -27.90
CA THR A 199 -1.51 5.63 -26.69
C THR A 199 -2.90 6.17 -27.02
N LYS A 200 -3.04 6.93 -28.14
CA LYS A 200 -4.32 7.52 -28.51
C LYS A 200 -5.40 6.45 -28.80
N PRO A 201 -5.21 5.50 -29.72
CA PRO A 201 -6.23 4.52 -30.06
C PRO A 201 -6.48 3.49 -28.96
N LEU A 202 -5.45 3.05 -28.23
CA LEU A 202 -5.57 1.96 -27.26
C LEU A 202 -5.92 2.44 -25.86
N TRP A 203 -5.65 3.70 -25.50
CA TRP A 203 -5.88 4.19 -24.15
C TRP A 203 -6.77 5.43 -24.10
N LEU A 204 -6.36 6.55 -24.68
CA LEU A 204 -7.04 7.83 -24.50
C LEU A 204 -8.43 7.90 -25.11
N THR A 205 -8.73 7.13 -26.16
CA THR A 205 -10.08 7.06 -26.73
C THR A 205 -11.04 6.22 -25.89
N LYS A 206 -10.51 5.31 -25.07
CA LYS A 206 -11.27 4.38 -24.22
C LYS A 206 -11.44 4.91 -22.81
N PHE A 207 -10.39 5.47 -22.21
CA PHE A 207 -10.36 6.01 -20.86
C PHE A 207 -10.27 7.53 -20.90
N LYS A 208 -11.42 8.19 -21.22
CA LYS A 208 -11.48 9.63 -21.52
C LYS A 208 -11.57 10.51 -20.28
N ASP A 209 -12.19 10.00 -19.24
CA ASP A 209 -12.37 10.68 -17.98
C ASP A 209 -11.46 10.08 -16.89
N ARG A 210 -11.27 10.84 -15.81
CA ARG A 210 -10.38 10.42 -14.72
C ARG A 210 -10.78 9.13 -14.04
N ASN A 211 -12.07 8.91 -13.84
CA ASN A 211 -12.57 7.73 -13.14
C ASN A 211 -12.30 6.47 -13.96
N SER A 212 -12.56 6.52 -15.29
CA SER A 212 -12.24 5.39 -16.17
C SER A 212 -10.73 5.16 -16.27
N PHE A 213 -9.94 6.25 -16.24
CA PHE A 213 -8.48 6.16 -16.28
C PHE A 213 -7.92 5.51 -15.00
N ILE A 214 -8.39 5.93 -13.81
CA ILE A 214 -8.01 5.33 -12.51
C ILE A 214 -8.34 3.84 -12.51
N LYS A 215 -9.58 3.47 -12.88
CA LYS A 215 -9.98 2.06 -12.96
C LYS A 215 -9.10 1.25 -13.90
N ALA A 216 -8.67 1.84 -15.01
CA ALA A 216 -7.77 1.17 -15.95
C ALA A 216 -6.37 0.96 -15.34
N ILE A 217 -5.84 1.92 -14.59
CA ILE A 217 -4.59 1.75 -13.83
C ILE A 217 -4.76 0.71 -12.72
N ASP A 218 -5.87 0.71 -11.99
CA ASP A 218 -6.18 -0.32 -11.00
C ASP A 218 -6.13 -1.72 -11.64
N ILE A 219 -6.77 -1.92 -12.81
CA ILE A 219 -6.72 -3.18 -13.55
C ILE A 219 -5.26 -3.58 -13.87
N MET A 220 -4.42 -2.63 -14.30
CA MET A 220 -2.99 -2.91 -14.54
C MET A 220 -2.28 -3.35 -13.26
N ILE A 221 -2.52 -2.69 -12.13
CA ILE A 221 -1.92 -3.03 -10.83
C ILE A 221 -2.28 -4.47 -10.45
N TYR A 222 -3.56 -4.84 -10.52
CA TYR A 222 -4.01 -6.18 -10.20
C TYR A 222 -3.48 -7.22 -11.19
N PHE A 223 -3.39 -6.87 -12.47
CA PHE A 223 -2.81 -7.74 -13.49
C PHE A 223 -1.32 -8.03 -13.21
N TYR A 224 -0.51 -7.01 -12.97
CA TYR A 224 0.90 -7.21 -12.63
C TYR A 224 1.09 -7.88 -11.26
N ASN A 225 0.14 -7.76 -10.33
CA ASN A 225 0.15 -8.57 -9.11
C ASN A 225 0.00 -10.07 -9.42
N ASP A 226 -0.87 -10.44 -10.35
CA ASP A 226 -1.01 -11.84 -10.78
C ASP A 226 0.22 -12.31 -11.58
N VAL A 227 0.84 -11.44 -12.40
CA VAL A 227 2.14 -11.74 -13.03
C VAL A 227 3.21 -12.02 -11.98
N LEU A 228 3.22 -11.25 -10.90
CA LEU A 228 4.15 -11.46 -9.78
C LEU A 228 3.89 -12.79 -9.07
N LEU A 229 2.62 -13.13 -8.80
CA LEU A 229 2.23 -14.43 -8.24
C LEU A 229 2.68 -15.59 -9.14
N PHE A 230 2.44 -15.48 -10.45
CA PHE A 230 2.86 -16.45 -11.43
C PHE A 230 4.38 -16.68 -11.42
N ASN A 231 5.17 -15.61 -11.42
CA ASN A 231 6.65 -15.68 -11.35
C ASN A 231 7.16 -16.28 -10.04
N LEU A 232 6.36 -16.21 -8.97
CA LEU A 232 6.64 -16.84 -7.68
C LEU A 232 6.15 -18.30 -7.60
N GLY A 233 5.60 -18.86 -8.70
CA GLY A 233 5.06 -20.21 -8.75
C GLY A 233 3.80 -20.40 -7.93
N ARG A 234 2.93 -19.37 -7.86
CA ARG A 234 1.70 -19.37 -7.09
C ARG A 234 0.48 -19.25 -7.99
N ASP A 235 -0.70 -19.61 -7.45
CA ASP A 235 -1.96 -19.48 -8.17
C ASP A 235 -2.31 -18.01 -8.41
N LEU A 236 -2.92 -17.73 -9.56
CA LEU A 236 -3.46 -16.43 -9.90
C LEU A 236 -4.67 -16.11 -9.00
N LYS A 237 -4.85 -14.85 -8.69
CA LYS A 237 -5.94 -14.40 -7.82
C LYS A 237 -7.08 -13.74 -8.59
N TYR A 238 -6.77 -12.95 -9.59
CA TYR A 238 -7.73 -12.06 -10.25
C TYR A 238 -7.97 -12.39 -11.72
N PHE A 239 -6.95 -12.85 -12.43
CA PHE A 239 -6.94 -12.99 -13.89
C PHE A 239 -6.84 -14.45 -14.36
N ASN A 240 -7.55 -15.38 -13.68
CA ASN A 240 -7.57 -16.79 -14.06
C ASN A 240 -8.06 -17.01 -15.49
N ASP A 241 -9.06 -16.25 -15.94
CA ASP A 241 -9.61 -16.31 -17.30
C ASP A 241 -8.65 -15.73 -18.37
N TYR A 242 -7.59 -15.06 -17.93
CA TYR A 242 -6.57 -14.40 -18.76
C TYR A 242 -5.17 -14.99 -18.50
N TYR A 243 -5.12 -16.28 -18.16
CA TYR A 243 -3.88 -16.97 -17.79
C TYR A 243 -2.77 -16.79 -18.81
N ASP A 244 -3.09 -16.92 -20.11
CA ASP A 244 -2.10 -16.78 -21.20
C ASP A 244 -1.50 -15.36 -21.24
N ASP A 245 -2.28 -14.34 -20.96
CA ASP A 245 -1.78 -12.97 -20.90
C ASP A 245 -0.79 -12.79 -19.75
N VAL A 246 -1.10 -13.35 -18.58
CA VAL A 246 -0.22 -13.30 -17.40
C VAL A 246 1.07 -14.08 -17.67
N ALA A 247 0.97 -15.31 -18.21
CA ALA A 247 2.11 -16.18 -18.47
C ALA A 247 3.06 -15.64 -19.56
N ASN A 248 2.55 -14.81 -20.48
CA ASN A 248 3.35 -14.20 -21.55
C ASN A 248 4.16 -12.99 -21.12
N ILE A 249 3.98 -12.48 -19.88
CA ILE A 249 4.78 -11.36 -19.36
C ILE A 249 6.11 -11.90 -18.83
N ASN A 250 7.19 -11.46 -19.46
CA ASN A 250 8.54 -11.81 -19.05
C ASN A 250 9.11 -10.70 -18.14
N GLY A 251 9.82 -11.08 -17.10
CA GLY A 251 10.52 -10.16 -16.20
C GLY A 251 10.91 -10.84 -14.90
N SER A 252 11.92 -10.33 -14.25
CA SER A 252 12.28 -10.74 -12.89
C SER A 252 11.23 -10.24 -11.88
N VAL A 253 11.21 -10.84 -10.70
CA VAL A 253 10.35 -10.40 -9.59
C VAL A 253 10.55 -8.92 -9.29
N ASP A 254 11.81 -8.46 -9.27
CA ASP A 254 12.15 -7.05 -8.98
C ASP A 254 11.64 -6.09 -10.08
N GLU A 255 11.73 -6.50 -11.36
CA GLU A 255 11.18 -5.71 -12.47
C GLU A 255 9.66 -5.59 -12.40
N ILE A 256 8.96 -6.67 -12.05
CA ILE A 256 7.50 -6.63 -11.91
C ILE A 256 7.09 -5.77 -10.70
N ILE A 257 7.79 -5.87 -9.57
CA ILE A 257 7.56 -5.01 -8.41
C ILE A 257 7.73 -3.54 -8.80
N LYS A 258 8.82 -3.19 -9.51
CA LYS A 258 9.06 -1.83 -9.97
C LYS A 258 7.94 -1.31 -10.89
N LYS A 259 7.41 -2.15 -11.80
CA LYS A 259 6.26 -1.78 -12.64
C LYS A 259 5.02 -1.45 -11.81
N ILE A 260 4.75 -2.23 -10.77
CA ILE A 260 3.62 -2.00 -9.86
C ILE A 260 3.82 -0.69 -9.08
N GLU A 261 5.03 -0.43 -8.57
CA GLU A 261 5.37 0.82 -7.86
C GLU A 261 5.14 2.04 -8.78
N ILE A 262 5.61 1.99 -10.03
CA ILE A 262 5.37 3.03 -11.03
C ILE A 262 3.86 3.29 -11.22
N LEU A 263 3.04 2.25 -11.32
CA LEU A 263 1.59 2.38 -11.49
C LEU A 263 0.95 3.05 -10.26
N ILE A 264 1.31 2.63 -9.05
CA ILE A 264 0.79 3.17 -7.79
C ILE A 264 1.16 4.66 -7.66
N GLU A 265 2.41 5.02 -7.90
CA GLU A 265 2.86 6.41 -7.85
C GLU A 265 2.12 7.29 -8.86
N ASN A 266 1.91 6.78 -10.08
CA ASN A 266 1.25 7.53 -11.14
C ASN A 266 -0.28 7.54 -10.98
N GLU A 267 -0.93 6.53 -10.40
CA GLU A 267 -2.34 6.56 -10.03
C GLU A 267 -2.63 7.77 -9.12
N TYR A 268 -1.76 7.98 -8.14
CA TYR A 268 -1.86 9.14 -7.25
C TYR A 268 -1.85 10.46 -8.02
N LEU A 269 -0.99 10.59 -9.05
CA LEU A 269 -0.86 11.81 -9.85
C LEU A 269 -2.09 12.11 -10.72
N ILE A 270 -2.93 11.10 -11.06
CA ILE A 270 -4.16 11.30 -11.85
C ILE A 270 -5.12 12.26 -11.14
N ARG A 271 -5.09 12.27 -9.84
CA ARG A 271 -6.00 13.00 -8.97
C ARG A 271 -5.69 14.51 -8.93
N TYR A 272 -4.45 14.87 -9.21
CA TYR A 272 -4.07 16.26 -9.46
C TYR A 272 -4.41 16.61 -10.92
N ASN A 273 -4.82 17.83 -11.17
CA ASN A 273 -5.25 18.35 -12.49
C ASN A 273 -4.23 18.17 -13.63
N LEU A 274 -3.53 17.04 -13.67
CA LEU A 274 -2.55 16.71 -14.69
C LEU A 274 -3.24 16.28 -16.00
N ASN A 275 -2.55 16.52 -17.09
CA ASN A 275 -2.96 16.06 -18.41
C ASN A 275 -2.79 14.53 -18.50
N LEU A 276 -3.90 13.80 -18.67
CA LEU A 276 -3.92 12.34 -18.73
C LEU A 276 -3.03 11.77 -19.86
N ASN A 277 -2.85 12.50 -20.96
CA ASN A 277 -1.97 12.09 -22.05
C ASN A 277 -0.50 12.13 -21.61
N LEU A 278 -0.09 13.19 -20.90
CA LEU A 278 1.28 13.27 -20.38
C LEU A 278 1.54 12.19 -19.35
N LEU A 279 0.54 11.86 -18.53
CA LEU A 279 0.67 10.86 -17.49
C LEU A 279 0.87 9.45 -18.06
N ILE A 280 0.04 9.04 -19.02
CA ILE A 280 0.22 7.70 -19.62
C ILE A 280 1.55 7.61 -20.39
N ASN A 281 1.99 8.70 -21.04
CA ASN A 281 3.29 8.73 -21.69
C ASN A 281 4.44 8.61 -20.66
N LYS A 282 4.30 9.24 -19.49
CA LYS A 282 5.26 9.09 -18.39
C LYS A 282 5.35 7.64 -17.95
N ILE A 283 4.22 6.98 -17.71
CA ILE A 283 4.17 5.55 -17.33
C ILE A 283 4.89 4.70 -18.39
N ILE A 284 4.62 4.91 -19.68
CA ILE A 284 5.28 4.17 -20.77
C ILE A 284 6.80 4.35 -20.74
N ILE A 285 7.28 5.58 -20.51
CA ILE A 285 8.71 5.86 -20.45
C ILE A 285 9.36 5.16 -19.26
N GLU A 286 8.72 5.20 -18.09
CA GLU A 286 9.22 4.58 -16.85
C GLU A 286 9.22 3.04 -16.94
N PHE A 287 8.27 2.44 -17.67
CA PHE A 287 8.23 1.00 -17.94
C PHE A 287 9.31 0.55 -18.93
N GLY A 288 9.72 1.42 -19.84
CA GLY A 288 10.70 1.11 -20.88
C GLY A 288 12.14 1.44 -20.52
N GLY A 289 12.37 1.93 -19.31
CA GLY A 289 13.69 2.27 -18.77
C GLY A 289 14.26 1.18 -18.00
#